data_29f254166c8d9671f2605719fdd09072
#
_entry.id   29f254166c8d9671f2605719fdd09072
#
_cell.length_a   1.000
_cell.length_b   1.000
_cell.length_c   1.000
_cell.angle_alpha   90.00
_cell.angle_beta   90.00
_cell.angle_gamma   90.00
#
_symmetry.space_group_name_H-M   'P 1'
#
loop_
_entity.id
_entity.type
_entity.pdbx_description
1 polymer ?
#
loop_
_entity_poly.entity_id
_entity_poly.type
_entity_poly.pdbx_seq_one_letter_code
_entity_poly.pdbx_strand_id
1 'polypeptide(L)'
;MEELFGLSMDVAMVFLLAVFLPVLAVVAVMAWRNRVMLKLGLRNIPRRKSQTVLIVVGIMISTLIMAAAFGTGDSISYSIRDNAVGSLGTIDEIIVSARASESDIIGSATYFPFQRYQQLKAELEALSVSESIDGLAPSIGEPVPTVNNRTSLSEGQMRVVGVDPDTLDGFGRFHLLSGEEVRLDTLGPNDALINEEAANELDAVAGDELVSFVAGSSVDFRVQGVVDSGGLAGRDSTLLVRLDRAQQMFGRQGQVNSMAVSNLGGVIDGAQRSDEVTDALRVLFTDRTVAGDLKDLLHRNDVIDELASPRLTVGEQMSADLSTLTDGLSESRLSDRFIGALADEDVQEEVLDALARLELSEVERQASTLFAGLAEFRVVDIKKQALEAADRVGSGVTSIFIVMGLFSIMVGVLLIFLIFVMLAAARRSEMGMARAVGAKRRHLVQMFLFEGTAYSLMSGAIGVVLGLGASAIIVYVANRILQGGGSGAPENFVMVAHFEIRSAIVAYCLGMVITLGTVGVSAYQVSQLNIVSAVRGLPTPVRLSETPFRYVLFGPLRAFVR
;
A
#
# COMPACT_ATOMS: atom_id res chain seq x y z
N MET A 1 -2.70 0.73 -5.63
CA MET A 1 -1.81 -0.45 -5.78
C MET A 1 -0.65 -0.07 -6.70
N GLU A 2 0.59 -0.12 -6.23
CA GLU A 2 1.75 0.35 -7.00
C GLU A 2 2.48 -0.78 -7.72
N GLU A 3 2.47 -2.01 -7.20
CA GLU A 3 3.17 -3.15 -7.79
C GLU A 3 2.28 -4.38 -8.04
N LEU A 4 2.57 -5.09 -9.13
CA LEU A 4 1.96 -6.33 -9.54
C LEU A 4 3.06 -7.37 -9.80
N PHE A 5 3.23 -8.39 -8.95
CA PHE A 5 4.33 -9.37 -9.03
C PHE A 5 5.75 -8.76 -9.10
N GLY A 6 5.99 -7.68 -8.36
CA GLY A 6 7.28 -6.97 -8.39
C GLY A 6 7.49 -6.08 -9.63
N LEU A 7 6.44 -5.84 -10.41
CA LEU A 7 6.43 -4.88 -11.52
C LEU A 7 5.51 -3.71 -11.16
N SER A 8 5.95 -2.48 -11.38
CA SER A 8 5.07 -1.34 -11.17
C SER A 8 3.82 -1.44 -12.03
N MET A 9 2.67 -1.03 -11.49
CA MET A 9 1.36 -1.10 -12.18
C MET A 9 1.38 -0.34 -13.51
N ASP A 10 2.17 0.73 -13.61
CA ASP A 10 2.35 1.49 -14.84
C ASP A 10 3.08 0.67 -15.92
N VAL A 11 4.13 -0.06 -15.54
CA VAL A 11 4.85 -0.95 -16.46
C VAL A 11 3.93 -2.09 -16.93
N ALA A 12 3.18 -2.69 -16.01
CA ALA A 12 2.20 -3.73 -16.35
C ALA A 12 1.11 -3.20 -17.30
N MET A 13 0.58 -2.00 -17.06
CA MET A 13 -0.40 -1.34 -17.92
C MET A 13 0.18 -1.07 -19.30
N VAL A 14 1.37 -0.46 -19.42
CA VAL A 14 2.02 -0.17 -20.69
C VAL A 14 2.31 -1.45 -21.46
N PHE A 15 2.81 -2.49 -20.79
CA PHE A 15 3.08 -3.79 -21.43
C PHE A 15 1.79 -4.42 -21.97
N LEU A 16 0.72 -4.46 -21.20
CA LEU A 16 -0.56 -5.03 -21.62
C LEU A 16 -1.19 -4.22 -22.75
N LEU A 17 -1.12 -2.89 -22.72
CA LEU A 17 -1.56 -2.03 -23.80
C LEU A 17 -0.72 -2.25 -25.07
N ALA A 18 0.61 -2.40 -24.95
CA ALA A 18 1.51 -2.69 -26.04
C ALA A 18 1.23 -4.06 -26.70
N VAL A 19 0.67 -5.02 -25.97
CA VAL A 19 0.21 -6.30 -26.54
C VAL A 19 -1.22 -6.20 -27.08
N PHE A 20 -2.13 -5.58 -26.35
CA PHE A 20 -3.55 -5.51 -26.68
C PHE A 20 -3.84 -4.65 -27.91
N LEU A 21 -3.28 -3.44 -27.99
CA LEU A 21 -3.55 -2.51 -29.09
C LEU A 21 -3.10 -3.03 -30.47
N PRO A 22 -1.90 -3.63 -30.63
CA PRO A 22 -1.52 -4.25 -31.90
C PRO A 22 -2.42 -5.43 -32.29
N VAL A 23 -2.82 -6.28 -31.31
CA VAL A 23 -3.75 -7.40 -31.59
C VAL A 23 -5.08 -6.86 -32.07
N LEU A 24 -5.63 -5.85 -31.39
CA LEU A 24 -6.87 -5.20 -31.79
C LEU A 24 -6.75 -4.51 -33.16
N ALA A 25 -5.63 -3.83 -33.43
CA ALA A 25 -5.36 -3.18 -34.71
C ALA A 25 -5.31 -4.20 -35.85
N VAL A 26 -4.65 -5.35 -35.65
CA VAL A 26 -4.63 -6.45 -36.62
C VAL A 26 -6.04 -6.96 -36.92
N VAL A 27 -6.86 -7.18 -35.89
CA VAL A 27 -8.26 -7.58 -36.05
C VAL A 27 -9.06 -6.49 -36.80
N ALA A 28 -8.85 -5.23 -36.48
CA ALA A 28 -9.53 -4.10 -37.13
C ALA A 28 -9.13 -3.97 -38.61
N VAL A 29 -7.84 -4.11 -38.93
CA VAL A 29 -7.35 -4.10 -40.35
C VAL A 29 -7.93 -5.29 -41.13
N MET A 30 -7.97 -6.49 -40.49
CA MET A 30 -8.63 -7.64 -41.10
C MET A 30 -10.14 -7.40 -41.34
N ALA A 31 -10.81 -6.77 -40.42
CA ALA A 31 -12.24 -6.42 -40.49
C ALA A 31 -12.49 -5.41 -41.63
N TRP A 32 -11.62 -4.38 -41.74
CA TRP A 32 -11.71 -3.38 -42.80
C TRP A 32 -11.47 -3.99 -44.21
N ARG A 33 -10.47 -4.88 -44.29
CA ARG A 33 -10.12 -5.56 -45.58
C ARG A 33 -11.18 -6.58 -46.01
N ASN A 34 -11.89 -7.22 -45.04
CA ASN A 34 -12.86 -8.29 -45.30
C ASN A 34 -14.23 -7.98 -44.67
N ARG A 35 -14.86 -6.87 -45.07
CA ARG A 35 -16.15 -6.39 -44.54
C ARG A 35 -17.28 -7.42 -44.64
N VAL A 36 -17.22 -8.30 -45.65
CA VAL A 36 -18.24 -9.36 -45.82
C VAL A 36 -18.17 -10.37 -44.67
N MET A 37 -16.96 -10.82 -44.32
CA MET A 37 -16.76 -11.76 -43.21
C MET A 37 -17.09 -11.13 -41.86
N LEU A 38 -16.78 -9.84 -41.69
CA LEU A 38 -17.21 -9.07 -40.51
C LEU A 38 -18.74 -9.03 -40.38
N LYS A 39 -19.45 -8.65 -41.44
CA LYS A 39 -20.92 -8.60 -41.44
C LYS A 39 -21.54 -9.98 -41.18
N LEU A 40 -20.96 -11.05 -41.73
CA LEU A 40 -21.44 -12.41 -41.47
C LEU A 40 -21.22 -12.83 -40.02
N GLY A 41 -20.04 -12.53 -39.42
CA GLY A 41 -19.75 -12.79 -38.01
C GLY A 41 -20.70 -12.05 -37.08
N LEU A 42 -20.82 -10.72 -37.25
CA LEU A 42 -21.67 -9.88 -36.38
C LEU A 42 -23.17 -10.20 -36.51
N ARG A 43 -23.66 -10.58 -37.72
CA ARG A 43 -25.08 -10.92 -37.94
C ARG A 43 -25.50 -12.20 -37.21
N ASN A 44 -24.55 -13.04 -36.81
CA ASN A 44 -24.84 -14.25 -36.04
C ASN A 44 -25.17 -13.97 -34.57
N ILE A 45 -24.65 -12.86 -34.01
CA ILE A 45 -24.83 -12.48 -32.60
C ILE A 45 -26.32 -12.42 -32.21
N PRO A 46 -27.18 -11.62 -32.88
CA PRO A 46 -28.60 -11.50 -32.49
C PRO A 46 -29.46 -12.71 -32.87
N ARG A 47 -28.99 -13.60 -33.75
CA ARG A 47 -29.76 -14.76 -34.22
C ARG A 47 -29.86 -15.88 -33.21
N ARG A 48 -28.88 -16.03 -32.30
CA ARG A 48 -28.81 -17.12 -31.32
C ARG A 48 -28.69 -16.58 -29.91
N LYS A 49 -29.69 -15.84 -29.44
CA LYS A 49 -29.68 -15.09 -28.17
C LYS A 49 -29.22 -15.90 -26.96
N SER A 50 -29.69 -17.14 -26.79
CA SER A 50 -29.31 -17.97 -25.64
C SER A 50 -27.84 -18.37 -25.63
N GLN A 51 -27.27 -18.72 -26.79
CA GLN A 51 -25.83 -19.04 -26.90
C GLN A 51 -24.96 -17.81 -26.74
N THR A 52 -25.38 -16.65 -27.31
CA THR A 52 -24.70 -15.36 -27.14
C THR A 52 -24.64 -14.95 -25.68
N VAL A 53 -25.76 -15.04 -24.96
CA VAL A 53 -25.81 -14.71 -23.52
C VAL A 53 -24.87 -15.62 -22.74
N LEU A 54 -24.86 -16.93 -23.00
CA LEU A 54 -23.98 -17.85 -22.29
C LEU A 54 -22.50 -17.52 -22.51
N ILE A 55 -22.10 -17.18 -23.75
CA ILE A 55 -20.73 -16.78 -24.10
C ILE A 55 -20.36 -15.47 -23.38
N VAL A 56 -21.25 -14.46 -23.49
CA VAL A 56 -21.03 -13.14 -22.87
C VAL A 56 -20.91 -13.28 -21.36
N VAL A 57 -21.78 -14.05 -20.70
CA VAL A 57 -21.72 -14.30 -19.26
C VAL A 57 -20.43 -15.02 -18.87
N GLY A 58 -20.03 -16.06 -19.61
CA GLY A 58 -18.78 -16.79 -19.31
C GLY A 58 -17.52 -15.92 -19.39
N ILE A 59 -17.41 -15.07 -20.43
CA ILE A 59 -16.30 -14.13 -20.58
C ILE A 59 -16.38 -13.01 -19.53
N MET A 60 -17.59 -12.51 -19.28
CA MET A 60 -17.87 -11.44 -18.32
C MET A 60 -17.44 -11.84 -16.89
N ILE A 61 -17.73 -13.08 -16.46
CA ILE A 61 -17.36 -13.56 -15.11
C ILE A 61 -15.85 -13.50 -14.91
N SER A 62 -15.04 -13.89 -15.89
CA SER A 62 -13.57 -13.84 -15.78
C SER A 62 -13.06 -12.40 -15.59
N THR A 63 -13.56 -11.46 -16.39
CA THR A 63 -13.17 -10.03 -16.27
C THR A 63 -13.77 -9.38 -15.02
N LEU A 64 -14.97 -9.78 -14.58
CA LEU A 64 -15.60 -9.34 -13.35
C LEU A 64 -14.75 -9.70 -12.14
N ILE A 65 -14.33 -10.97 -12.01
CA ILE A 65 -13.54 -11.42 -10.86
C ILE A 65 -12.19 -10.70 -10.83
N MET A 66 -11.56 -10.50 -11.98
CA MET A 66 -10.30 -9.76 -12.06
C MET A 66 -10.47 -8.30 -11.64
N ALA A 67 -11.49 -7.61 -12.18
CA ALA A 67 -11.75 -6.22 -11.84
C ALA A 67 -12.18 -6.05 -10.37
N ALA A 68 -12.92 -7.02 -9.82
CA ALA A 68 -13.25 -7.02 -8.40
C ALA A 68 -12.02 -7.22 -7.52
N ALA A 69 -11.10 -8.13 -7.91
CA ALA A 69 -9.86 -8.36 -7.19
C ALA A 69 -8.98 -7.10 -7.14
N PHE A 70 -8.73 -6.47 -8.29
CA PHE A 70 -7.94 -5.24 -8.34
C PHE A 70 -8.62 -4.07 -7.63
N GLY A 71 -9.94 -3.86 -7.83
CA GLY A 71 -10.66 -2.80 -7.15
C GLY A 71 -10.71 -2.98 -5.62
N THR A 72 -10.77 -4.21 -5.12
CA THR A 72 -10.68 -4.47 -3.68
C THR A 72 -9.26 -4.21 -3.17
N GLY A 73 -8.22 -4.62 -3.91
CA GLY A 73 -6.83 -4.32 -3.58
C GLY A 73 -6.55 -2.82 -3.54
N ASP A 74 -7.03 -2.05 -4.53
CA ASP A 74 -6.92 -0.59 -4.55
C ASP A 74 -7.60 0.05 -3.33
N SER A 75 -8.82 -0.41 -3.00
CA SER A 75 -9.59 0.12 -1.87
C SER A 75 -8.91 -0.16 -0.54
N ILE A 76 -8.32 -1.35 -0.35
CA ILE A 76 -7.58 -1.72 0.86
C ILE A 76 -6.31 -0.87 0.98
N SER A 77 -5.47 -0.83 -0.05
CA SER A 77 -4.23 -0.03 -0.04
C SER A 77 -4.52 1.45 0.21
N TYR A 78 -5.53 2.01 -0.48
CA TYR A 78 -5.95 3.40 -0.27
C TYR A 78 -6.40 3.64 1.17
N SER A 79 -7.28 2.76 1.71
CA SER A 79 -7.82 2.94 3.06
C SER A 79 -6.75 2.85 4.14
N ILE A 80 -5.77 1.94 4.01
CA ILE A 80 -4.68 1.84 4.97
C ILE A 80 -3.78 3.07 4.89
N ARG A 81 -3.45 3.54 3.68
CA ARG A 81 -2.66 4.78 3.49
C ARG A 81 -3.41 6.01 4.02
N ASP A 82 -4.68 6.15 3.68
CA ASP A 82 -5.52 7.26 4.13
C ASP A 82 -5.64 7.29 5.66
N ASN A 83 -5.80 6.11 6.25
CA ASN A 83 -5.79 5.97 7.70
C ASN A 83 -4.42 6.33 8.31
N ALA A 84 -3.31 5.88 7.74
CA ALA A 84 -1.97 6.19 8.23
C ALA A 84 -1.71 7.71 8.15
N VAL A 85 -1.97 8.31 6.98
CA VAL A 85 -1.79 9.75 6.76
C VAL A 85 -2.72 10.58 7.65
N GLY A 86 -4.00 10.21 7.74
CA GLY A 86 -4.98 10.90 8.57
C GLY A 86 -4.66 10.82 10.06
N SER A 87 -4.09 9.70 10.54
CA SER A 87 -3.71 9.55 11.95
C SER A 87 -2.51 10.42 12.34
N LEU A 88 -1.53 10.57 11.44
CA LEU A 88 -0.31 11.29 11.71
C LEU A 88 -0.39 12.78 11.31
N GLY A 89 -1.37 13.14 10.47
CA GLY A 89 -1.53 14.51 10.00
C GLY A 89 -0.25 15.05 9.36
N THR A 90 0.29 16.16 9.88
CA THR A 90 1.54 16.76 9.42
C THR A 90 2.79 16.25 10.14
N ILE A 91 2.65 15.30 11.08
CA ILE A 91 3.81 14.72 11.77
C ILE A 91 4.47 13.71 10.83
N ASP A 92 5.70 13.95 10.43
CA ASP A 92 6.48 13.06 9.58
C ASP A 92 7.45 12.21 10.40
N GLU A 93 8.20 12.82 11.32
CA GLU A 93 9.11 12.15 12.23
C GLU A 93 8.79 12.48 13.70
N ILE A 94 9.19 11.58 14.59
CA ILE A 94 9.23 11.81 16.03
C ILE A 94 10.65 11.60 16.52
N ILE A 95 11.13 12.56 17.31
CA ILE A 95 12.41 12.51 18.00
C ILE A 95 12.14 12.16 19.47
N VAL A 96 12.73 11.07 19.94
CA VAL A 96 12.66 10.61 21.34
C VAL A 96 14.07 10.40 21.89
N SER A 97 14.21 10.26 23.20
CA SER A 97 15.51 9.90 23.78
C SER A 97 15.97 8.53 23.24
N ALA A 98 17.24 8.36 22.88
CA ALA A 98 17.80 7.09 22.47
C ALA A 98 17.68 5.96 23.53
N ARG A 99 17.36 6.31 24.77
CA ARG A 99 17.11 5.36 25.87
C ARG A 99 15.65 4.93 25.98
N ALA A 100 14.75 5.48 25.15
CA ALA A 100 13.35 5.08 25.10
C ALA A 100 13.21 3.69 24.50
N SER A 101 12.28 2.89 24.99
CA SER A 101 11.98 1.56 24.40
C SER A 101 11.28 1.75 23.05
N GLU A 102 11.42 0.79 22.13
CA GLU A 102 10.69 0.78 20.84
C GLU A 102 9.17 0.83 21.03
N SER A 103 8.65 0.17 22.08
CA SER A 103 7.23 0.21 22.41
C SER A 103 6.74 1.58 22.89
N ASP A 104 7.66 2.49 23.24
CA ASP A 104 7.37 3.76 23.90
C ASP A 104 7.60 4.97 22.99
N ILE A 105 7.59 4.79 21.67
CA ILE A 105 7.85 5.86 20.68
C ILE A 105 6.90 7.05 20.88
N ILE A 106 5.64 6.78 21.25
CA ILE A 106 4.66 7.80 21.58
C ILE A 106 4.23 7.60 23.04
N GLY A 107 4.82 8.36 23.97
CA GLY A 107 4.55 8.23 25.40
C GLY A 107 5.71 7.65 26.20
N SER A 108 6.95 7.93 25.73
CA SER A 108 8.17 7.52 26.41
C SER A 108 8.24 8.05 27.83
N ALA A 109 8.49 7.16 28.81
CA ALA A 109 8.80 7.55 30.18
C ALA A 109 10.19 8.25 30.32
N THR A 110 10.93 8.43 29.22
CA THR A 110 12.26 9.02 29.21
C THR A 110 12.18 10.50 28.84
N TYR A 111 12.46 11.35 29.79
CA TYR A 111 12.40 12.79 29.68
C TYR A 111 13.76 13.42 29.42
N PHE A 112 13.77 14.57 28.72
CA PHE A 112 14.94 15.38 28.51
C PHE A 112 14.60 16.89 28.70
N PRO A 113 15.60 17.76 28.96
CA PRO A 113 15.34 19.16 29.22
C PRO A 113 14.76 19.89 28.01
N PHE A 114 13.75 20.73 28.22
CA PHE A 114 13.17 21.61 27.19
C PHE A 114 14.24 22.54 26.56
N GLN A 115 15.29 22.91 27.32
CA GLN A 115 16.41 23.70 26.79
C GLN A 115 17.11 23.00 25.61
N ARG A 116 17.14 21.65 25.61
CA ARG A 116 17.75 20.90 24.50
C ARG A 116 16.97 21.06 23.20
N TYR A 117 15.62 21.15 23.26
CA TYR A 117 14.80 21.53 22.10
C TYR A 117 15.22 22.91 21.54
N GLN A 118 15.41 23.91 22.39
CA GLN A 118 15.82 25.25 21.94
C GLN A 118 17.20 25.24 21.27
N GLN A 119 18.14 24.46 21.80
CA GLN A 119 19.47 24.28 21.20
C GLN A 119 19.33 23.55 19.84
N LEU A 120 18.56 22.48 19.77
CA LEU A 120 18.33 21.73 18.55
C LEU A 120 17.72 22.61 17.45
N LYS A 121 16.73 23.42 17.78
CA LYS A 121 16.13 24.35 16.82
C LYS A 121 17.19 25.29 16.23
N ALA A 122 18.07 25.83 17.05
CA ALA A 122 19.16 26.72 16.60
C ALA A 122 20.22 25.94 15.77
N GLU A 123 20.52 24.70 16.13
CA GLU A 123 21.43 23.83 15.36
C GLU A 123 20.85 23.51 13.98
N LEU A 124 19.55 23.20 13.90
CA LEU A 124 18.84 22.89 12.64
C LEU A 124 18.77 24.13 11.72
N GLU A 125 18.51 25.31 12.26
CA GLU A 125 18.47 26.55 11.48
C GLU A 125 19.82 26.85 10.77
N ALA A 126 20.92 26.30 11.27
CA ALA A 126 22.25 26.43 10.67
C ALA A 126 22.53 25.38 9.56
N LEU A 127 21.69 24.36 9.41
CA LEU A 127 21.84 23.31 8.42
C LEU A 127 20.98 23.57 7.17
N SER A 128 21.43 23.06 6.01
CA SER A 128 20.68 23.17 4.75
C SER A 128 19.34 22.43 4.80
N VAL A 129 19.23 21.41 5.63
CA VAL A 129 18.00 20.62 5.80
C VAL A 129 16.86 21.43 6.44
N SER A 130 17.16 22.57 7.07
CA SER A 130 16.13 23.46 7.62
C SER A 130 15.09 23.92 6.59
N GLU A 131 15.49 24.01 5.30
CA GLU A 131 14.58 24.35 4.21
C GLU A 131 13.57 23.23 3.90
N SER A 132 13.81 22.02 4.37
CA SER A 132 12.94 20.84 4.20
C SER A 132 12.03 20.59 5.40
N ILE A 133 12.22 21.33 6.52
CA ILE A 133 11.43 21.19 7.75
C ILE A 133 10.48 22.40 7.86
N ASP A 134 9.20 22.14 8.06
CA ASP A 134 8.15 23.16 8.23
C ASP A 134 7.91 23.49 9.72
N GLY A 135 8.08 22.51 10.61
CA GLY A 135 7.87 22.69 12.04
C GLY A 135 8.58 21.70 12.94
N LEU A 136 8.86 22.14 14.17
CA LEU A 136 9.40 21.32 15.25
C LEU A 136 8.64 21.64 16.55
N ALA A 137 7.87 20.67 17.10
CA ALA A 137 7.05 20.86 18.28
C ALA A 137 7.46 19.91 19.42
N PRO A 138 7.97 20.46 20.55
CA PRO A 138 8.24 19.69 21.75
C PRO A 138 6.93 19.33 22.46
N SER A 139 6.83 18.11 22.98
CA SER A 139 5.62 17.64 23.63
C SER A 139 5.90 16.72 24.80
N ILE A 140 4.89 16.58 25.65
CA ILE A 140 4.77 15.50 26.62
C ILE A 140 3.56 14.66 26.21
N GLY A 141 3.76 13.35 26.04
CA GLY A 141 2.68 12.42 25.82
C GLY A 141 2.77 11.27 26.82
N GLU A 142 1.76 11.09 27.67
CA GLU A 142 1.68 9.94 28.56
C GLU A 142 0.24 9.39 28.65
N PRO A 143 0.07 8.07 28.72
CA PRO A 143 -1.23 7.46 28.97
C PRO A 143 -1.59 7.57 30.46
N VAL A 144 -2.80 8.00 30.77
CA VAL A 144 -3.32 8.10 32.12
C VAL A 144 -4.78 7.63 32.17
N PRO A 145 -5.22 6.96 33.24
CA PRO A 145 -6.63 6.66 33.45
C PRO A 145 -7.43 7.96 33.63
N THR A 146 -8.52 8.09 32.90
CA THR A 146 -9.37 9.28 32.95
C THR A 146 -10.84 8.87 33.06
N VAL A 147 -11.62 9.60 33.85
CA VAL A 147 -13.06 9.38 34.08
C VAL A 147 -13.83 10.65 33.75
N ASN A 148 -14.96 10.52 33.10
CA ASN A 148 -15.92 11.60 32.93
C ASN A 148 -16.89 11.62 34.12
N ASN A 149 -16.88 12.71 34.89
CA ASN A 149 -17.73 12.85 36.06
C ASN A 149 -19.24 12.82 35.76
N ARG A 150 -19.65 13.29 34.54
CA ARG A 150 -21.08 13.32 34.17
C ARG A 150 -21.60 11.93 33.82
N THR A 151 -20.86 11.17 32.99
CA THR A 151 -21.30 9.86 32.49
C THR A 151 -20.83 8.68 33.32
N SER A 152 -19.83 8.89 34.17
CA SER A 152 -19.09 7.85 34.91
C SER A 152 -18.41 6.81 34.02
N LEU A 153 -18.23 7.10 32.73
CA LEU A 153 -17.41 6.30 31.81
C LEU A 153 -15.94 6.60 32.07
N SER A 154 -15.10 5.59 31.85
CA SER A 154 -13.67 5.68 32.11
C SER A 154 -12.87 5.12 30.94
N GLU A 155 -11.78 5.80 30.59
CA GLU A 155 -10.75 5.33 29.67
C GLU A 155 -9.44 5.10 30.44
N GLY A 156 -8.94 3.86 30.38
CA GLY A 156 -7.76 3.45 31.15
C GLY A 156 -6.43 3.93 30.54
N GLN A 157 -6.42 4.24 29.27
CA GLN A 157 -5.23 4.59 28.49
C GLN A 157 -5.39 5.97 27.77
N MET A 158 -6.16 6.89 28.37
CA MET A 158 -6.30 8.24 27.85
C MET A 158 -4.92 8.89 27.69
N ARG A 159 -4.56 9.25 26.47
CA ARG A 159 -3.28 9.93 26.20
C ARG A 159 -3.39 11.42 26.53
N VAL A 160 -2.68 11.88 27.53
CA VAL A 160 -2.55 13.32 27.78
C VAL A 160 -1.37 13.85 26.96
N VAL A 161 -1.65 14.76 26.03
CA VAL A 161 -0.67 15.39 25.16
C VAL A 161 -0.56 16.87 25.52
N GLY A 162 0.59 17.26 26.06
CA GLY A 162 0.93 18.65 26.36
C GLY A 162 1.80 19.23 25.25
N VAL A 163 1.33 20.31 24.61
CA VAL A 163 2.03 20.99 23.50
C VAL A 163 2.19 22.46 23.79
N ASP A 164 3.31 23.04 23.39
CA ASP A 164 3.56 24.47 23.48
C ASP A 164 2.85 25.20 22.32
N PRO A 165 1.86 26.09 22.61
CA PRO A 165 1.13 26.80 21.56
C PRO A 165 2.03 27.63 20.62
N ASP A 166 3.19 28.06 21.07
CA ASP A 166 4.12 28.89 20.30
C ASP A 166 4.99 28.06 19.31
N THR A 167 4.86 26.74 19.34
CA THR A 167 5.65 25.83 18.50
C THR A 167 4.80 25.07 17.47
N LEU A 168 3.56 25.48 17.24
CA LEU A 168 2.61 24.80 16.36
C LEU A 168 2.72 25.21 14.88
N ASP A 169 3.64 26.10 14.53
CA ASP A 169 3.92 26.42 13.14
C ASP A 169 4.33 25.15 12.39
N GLY A 170 3.74 24.91 11.20
CA GLY A 170 3.93 23.68 10.42
C GLY A 170 3.00 22.52 10.77
N PHE A 171 2.37 22.51 11.97
CA PHE A 171 1.51 21.40 12.41
C PHE A 171 0.02 21.60 12.11
N GLY A 172 -0.33 22.70 11.45
CA GLY A 172 -1.73 23.03 11.17
C GLY A 172 -2.44 23.60 12.40
N ARG A 173 -3.76 23.63 12.35
CA ARG A 173 -4.62 24.19 13.37
C ARG A 173 -5.63 23.17 13.84
N PHE A 174 -6.01 23.22 15.10
CA PHE A 174 -7.06 22.35 15.61
C PHE A 174 -8.43 22.88 15.19
N HIS A 175 -9.27 21.99 14.68
CA HIS A 175 -10.65 22.30 14.31
C HIS A 175 -11.59 21.54 15.21
N LEU A 176 -12.60 22.22 15.71
CA LEU A 176 -13.71 21.56 16.39
C LEU A 176 -14.52 20.75 15.37
N LEU A 177 -15.23 19.72 15.80
CA LEU A 177 -16.15 18.96 14.95
C LEU A 177 -17.24 19.86 14.31
N SER A 178 -17.45 21.08 14.82
CA SER A 178 -18.28 22.11 14.20
C SER A 178 -17.64 22.79 12.99
N GLY A 179 -16.35 22.55 12.73
CA GLY A 179 -15.53 23.23 11.71
C GLY A 179 -14.94 24.58 12.17
N GLU A 180 -15.15 24.97 13.41
CA GLU A 180 -14.56 26.19 13.97
C GLU A 180 -13.11 25.94 14.42
N GLU A 181 -12.20 26.89 14.12
CA GLU A 181 -10.81 26.81 14.55
C GLU A 181 -10.70 27.11 16.05
N VAL A 182 -9.95 26.28 16.78
CA VAL A 182 -9.65 26.48 18.20
C VAL A 182 -8.13 26.59 18.42
N ARG A 183 -7.74 27.49 19.32
CA ARG A 183 -6.33 27.77 19.62
C ARG A 183 -6.00 27.32 21.04
N LEU A 184 -4.89 26.61 21.21
CA LEU A 184 -4.42 26.13 22.52
C LEU A 184 -3.99 27.25 23.47
N ASP A 185 -3.55 28.40 22.94
CA ASP A 185 -3.17 29.57 23.75
C ASP A 185 -4.36 30.22 24.50
N THR A 186 -5.58 29.96 24.05
CA THR A 186 -6.82 30.41 24.71
C THR A 186 -7.25 29.56 25.87
N LEU A 187 -6.65 28.35 26.04
CA LEU A 187 -7.00 27.44 27.12
C LEU A 187 -6.51 27.94 28.47
N GLY A 188 -7.39 27.94 29.45
CA GLY A 188 -7.04 28.14 30.85
C GLY A 188 -6.24 26.97 31.45
N PRO A 189 -5.74 27.12 32.67
CA PRO A 189 -4.87 26.11 33.29
C PRO A 189 -5.56 24.74 33.56
N ASN A 190 -6.89 24.70 33.64
CA ASN A 190 -7.68 23.47 33.82
C ASN A 190 -8.55 23.16 32.60
N ASP A 191 -8.35 23.84 31.50
CA ASP A 191 -9.08 23.58 30.27
C ASP A 191 -8.31 22.58 29.40
N ALA A 192 -9.06 21.73 28.69
CA ALA A 192 -8.52 20.76 27.75
C ALA A 192 -9.41 20.65 26.51
N LEU A 193 -8.80 20.26 25.41
CA LEU A 193 -9.51 19.74 24.25
C LEU A 193 -9.44 18.22 24.27
N ILE A 194 -10.46 17.56 23.76
CA ILE A 194 -10.44 16.11 23.55
C ILE A 194 -10.64 15.82 22.06
N ASN A 195 -10.07 14.73 21.57
CA ASN A 195 -10.34 14.30 20.20
C ASN A 195 -11.67 13.55 20.13
N GLU A 196 -12.14 13.29 18.91
CA GLU A 196 -13.40 12.61 18.65
C GLU A 196 -13.48 11.23 19.33
N GLU A 197 -12.37 10.49 19.36
CA GLU A 197 -12.29 9.17 19.98
C GLU A 197 -12.54 9.24 21.48
N ALA A 198 -11.82 10.12 22.18
CA ALA A 198 -12.04 10.34 23.60
C ALA A 198 -13.47 10.81 23.92
N ALA A 199 -14.04 11.63 23.03
CA ALA A 199 -15.43 12.06 23.19
C ALA A 199 -16.41 10.89 23.05
N ASN A 200 -16.18 9.98 22.12
CA ASN A 200 -17.01 8.79 21.92
C ASN A 200 -16.89 7.80 23.08
N GLU A 201 -15.68 7.49 23.54
CA GLU A 201 -15.43 6.51 24.63
C GLU A 201 -15.97 6.98 25.98
N LEU A 202 -15.82 8.26 26.29
CA LEU A 202 -16.29 8.83 27.54
C LEU A 202 -17.71 9.43 27.47
N ASP A 203 -18.39 9.37 26.30
CA ASP A 203 -19.63 10.12 26.00
C ASP A 203 -19.49 11.59 26.47
N ALA A 204 -18.32 12.20 26.15
CA ALA A 204 -17.95 13.50 26.66
C ALA A 204 -18.30 14.62 25.68
N VAL A 205 -18.79 15.73 26.21
CA VAL A 205 -19.16 16.92 25.45
C VAL A 205 -18.48 18.17 26.03
N ALA A 206 -18.45 19.25 25.25
CA ALA A 206 -17.94 20.54 25.75
C ALA A 206 -18.67 20.97 27.03
N GLY A 207 -17.91 21.34 28.06
CA GLY A 207 -18.39 21.70 29.38
C GLY A 207 -18.30 20.57 30.43
N ASP A 208 -18.07 19.33 30.02
CA ASP A 208 -17.88 18.20 30.96
C ASP A 208 -16.59 18.35 31.76
N GLU A 209 -16.57 17.71 32.92
CA GLU A 209 -15.45 17.64 33.84
C GLU A 209 -14.82 16.24 33.78
N LEU A 210 -13.57 16.16 33.32
CA LEU A 210 -12.79 14.92 33.26
C LEU A 210 -11.79 14.89 34.41
N VAL A 211 -11.66 13.73 35.05
CA VAL A 211 -10.70 13.51 36.14
C VAL A 211 -9.66 12.51 35.68
N SER A 212 -8.42 12.96 35.56
CA SER A 212 -7.26 12.13 35.20
C SER A 212 -6.44 11.78 36.43
N PHE A 213 -5.97 10.53 36.53
CA PHE A 213 -5.25 10.00 37.69
C PHE A 213 -3.75 9.82 37.35
N VAL A 214 -2.90 10.57 38.03
CA VAL A 214 -1.43 10.52 37.85
C VAL A 214 -0.75 10.29 39.19
N ALA A 215 0.08 9.27 39.30
CA ALA A 215 0.87 8.95 40.49
C ALA A 215 0.06 8.99 41.82
N GLY A 216 -1.21 8.56 41.80
CA GLY A 216 -2.08 8.54 42.96
C GLY A 216 -2.76 9.87 43.30
N SER A 217 -2.61 10.89 42.48
CA SER A 217 -3.32 12.18 42.59
C SER A 217 -4.32 12.33 41.43
N SER A 218 -5.41 13.04 41.66
CA SER A 218 -6.38 13.39 40.63
C SER A 218 -6.13 14.79 40.11
N VAL A 219 -6.33 14.99 38.80
CA VAL A 219 -6.24 16.28 38.11
C VAL A 219 -7.52 16.48 37.32
N ASP A 220 -8.20 17.58 37.57
CA ASP A 220 -9.48 17.90 36.94
C ASP A 220 -9.26 18.76 35.71
N PHE A 221 -9.94 18.43 34.63
CA PHE A 221 -9.95 19.17 33.38
C PHE A 221 -11.39 19.45 32.94
N ARG A 222 -11.61 20.66 32.42
CA ARG A 222 -12.86 21.03 31.76
C ARG A 222 -12.69 20.90 30.24
N VAL A 223 -13.55 20.14 29.60
CA VAL A 223 -13.59 20.01 28.14
C VAL A 223 -14.06 21.32 27.52
N GLN A 224 -13.20 22.02 26.81
CA GLN A 224 -13.55 23.24 26.06
C GLN A 224 -14.14 22.91 24.69
N GLY A 225 -13.78 21.79 24.10
CA GLY A 225 -14.31 21.34 22.83
C GLY A 225 -13.77 19.99 22.41
N VAL A 226 -14.44 19.42 21.41
CA VAL A 226 -14.04 18.17 20.74
C VAL A 226 -13.42 18.55 19.40
N VAL A 227 -12.18 18.13 19.18
CA VAL A 227 -11.42 18.39 17.94
C VAL A 227 -11.37 17.14 17.06
N ASP A 228 -11.11 17.37 15.77
CA ASP A 228 -10.86 16.28 14.83
C ASP A 228 -9.67 15.44 15.30
N SER A 229 -9.77 14.11 15.14
CA SER A 229 -8.68 13.18 15.43
C SER A 229 -7.59 13.27 14.37
N GLY A 230 -6.34 13.09 14.78
CA GLY A 230 -5.17 13.05 13.91
C GLY A 230 -4.12 14.11 14.24
N GLY A 231 -2.91 13.94 13.70
CA GLY A 231 -1.76 14.79 14.00
C GLY A 231 -1.45 14.83 15.49
N LEU A 232 -1.20 16.03 16.04
CA LEU A 232 -0.93 16.21 17.47
C LEU A 232 -2.12 15.84 18.37
N ALA A 233 -3.36 15.84 17.84
CA ALA A 233 -4.53 15.36 18.56
C ALA A 233 -4.60 13.84 18.65
N GLY A 234 -3.73 13.13 17.94
CA GLY A 234 -3.70 11.66 17.94
C GLY A 234 -4.95 11.01 17.41
N ARG A 235 -4.93 9.70 17.32
CA ARG A 235 -6.07 8.88 16.89
C ARG A 235 -6.69 8.08 18.04
N ASP A 236 -5.84 7.68 19.01
CA ASP A 236 -6.31 7.08 20.25
C ASP A 236 -6.95 8.16 21.13
N SER A 237 -7.74 7.74 22.12
CA SER A 237 -8.37 8.66 23.07
C SER A 237 -7.37 9.65 23.65
N THR A 238 -7.47 10.92 23.25
CA THR A 238 -6.47 11.96 23.56
C THR A 238 -7.09 13.17 24.24
N LEU A 239 -6.40 13.63 25.28
CA LEU A 239 -6.65 14.86 26.01
C LEU A 239 -5.51 15.86 25.70
N LEU A 240 -5.80 16.93 24.97
CA LEU A 240 -4.86 17.97 24.61
C LEU A 240 -4.87 19.11 25.63
N VAL A 241 -3.70 19.40 26.16
CA VAL A 241 -3.50 20.48 27.13
C VAL A 241 -2.28 21.32 26.75
N ARG A 242 -2.12 22.46 27.40
CA ARG A 242 -0.89 23.26 27.27
C ARG A 242 0.30 22.51 27.89
N LEU A 243 1.50 22.69 27.31
CA LEU A 243 2.72 22.01 27.76
C LEU A 243 3.03 22.30 29.25
N ASP A 244 2.90 23.56 29.67
CA ASP A 244 3.14 23.94 31.07
C ASP A 244 2.22 23.21 32.05
N ARG A 245 0.97 22.96 31.65
CA ARG A 245 0.01 22.18 32.43
C ARG A 245 0.37 20.69 32.50
N ALA A 246 0.74 20.09 31.37
CA ALA A 246 1.21 18.70 31.35
C ALA A 246 2.48 18.53 32.19
N GLN A 247 3.45 19.42 32.08
CA GLN A 247 4.66 19.44 32.90
C GLN A 247 4.35 19.48 34.41
N GLN A 248 3.37 20.32 34.81
CA GLN A 248 2.92 20.39 36.20
C GLN A 248 2.25 19.09 36.64
N MET A 249 1.37 18.53 35.82
CA MET A 249 0.60 17.30 36.08
C MET A 249 1.53 16.12 36.33
N PHE A 250 2.56 15.96 35.51
CA PHE A 250 3.52 14.86 35.60
C PHE A 250 4.72 15.16 36.53
N GLY A 251 4.80 16.35 37.13
CA GLY A 251 5.93 16.75 37.95
C GLY A 251 7.24 16.90 37.18
N ARG A 252 7.16 17.27 35.90
CA ARG A 252 8.26 17.33 34.93
C ARG A 252 8.52 18.74 34.40
N GLN A 253 8.55 19.72 35.30
CA GLN A 253 8.78 21.15 34.94
C GLN A 253 10.06 21.32 34.12
N GLY A 254 9.94 21.98 32.96
CA GLY A 254 11.06 22.25 32.07
C GLY A 254 11.60 21.02 31.36
N GLN A 255 10.84 19.94 31.32
CA GLN A 255 11.18 18.69 30.59
C GLN A 255 10.10 18.36 29.56
N VAL A 256 10.51 17.61 28.52
CA VAL A 256 9.65 17.01 27.48
C VAL A 256 10.10 15.57 27.24
N ASN A 257 9.27 14.74 26.61
CA ASN A 257 9.63 13.36 26.31
C ASN A 257 9.65 13.04 24.81
N SER A 258 9.17 13.97 23.97
CA SER A 258 9.20 13.82 22.51
C SER A 258 9.24 15.18 21.81
N MET A 259 9.67 15.18 20.55
CA MET A 259 9.57 16.30 19.63
C MET A 259 9.00 15.77 18.31
N ALA A 260 7.91 16.35 17.85
CA ALA A 260 7.35 16.06 16.53
C ALA A 260 8.02 16.95 15.48
N VAL A 261 8.28 16.38 14.30
CA VAL A 261 8.82 17.09 13.14
C VAL A 261 7.78 17.08 12.04
N SER A 262 7.57 18.21 11.41
CA SER A 262 6.76 18.36 10.20
C SER A 262 7.64 18.79 9.05
N ASN A 263 7.60 18.03 7.94
CA ASN A 263 8.37 18.36 6.74
C ASN A 263 7.57 19.26 5.81
N LEU A 264 8.30 20.05 5.02
CA LEU A 264 7.69 20.88 3.99
C LEU A 264 6.98 20.03 2.94
N GLY A 265 5.69 20.29 2.75
CA GLY A 265 4.83 19.50 1.81
C GLY A 265 3.49 19.12 2.43
N GLY A 266 3.30 19.41 3.73
CA GLY A 266 2.06 19.15 4.44
C GLY A 266 1.77 17.65 4.63
N VAL A 267 0.48 17.30 4.75
CA VAL A 267 0.03 15.98 5.19
C VAL A 267 0.47 14.84 4.26
N ILE A 268 0.56 15.07 2.95
CA ILE A 268 0.82 14.01 1.95
C ILE A 268 2.27 14.02 1.46
N ASP A 269 2.78 15.20 1.08
CA ASP A 269 4.09 15.27 0.42
C ASP A 269 5.26 15.40 1.40
N GLY A 270 5.00 15.71 2.68
CA GLY A 270 6.02 15.76 3.74
C GLY A 270 6.81 14.46 3.85
N ALA A 271 6.15 13.32 3.78
CA ALA A 271 6.78 12.00 3.85
C ALA A 271 7.81 11.73 2.74
N GLN A 272 7.75 12.43 1.59
CA GLN A 272 8.75 12.29 0.51
C GLN A 272 10.11 12.88 0.89
N ARG A 273 10.16 13.73 1.92
CA ARG A 273 11.37 14.34 2.44
C ARG A 273 11.93 13.64 3.67
N SER A 274 11.21 12.64 4.19
CA SER A 274 11.58 11.95 5.43
C SER A 274 12.98 11.34 5.37
N ASP A 275 13.41 10.79 4.22
CA ASP A 275 14.76 10.23 4.08
C ASP A 275 15.84 11.31 4.33
N GLU A 276 15.70 12.44 3.63
CA GLU A 276 16.68 13.56 3.75
C GLU A 276 16.70 14.12 5.16
N VAL A 277 15.52 14.32 5.77
CA VAL A 277 15.38 14.92 7.10
C VAL A 277 15.85 13.94 8.18
N THR A 278 15.41 12.70 8.12
CA THR A 278 15.81 11.66 9.08
C THR A 278 17.31 11.42 9.07
N ASP A 279 17.93 11.30 7.89
CA ASP A 279 19.37 11.12 7.77
C ASP A 279 20.15 12.30 8.35
N ALA A 280 19.72 13.53 8.05
CA ALA A 280 20.38 14.73 8.59
C ALA A 280 20.24 14.81 10.13
N LEU A 281 19.08 14.46 10.68
CA LEU A 281 18.85 14.42 12.13
C LEU A 281 19.67 13.32 12.79
N ARG A 282 19.75 12.12 12.19
CA ARG A 282 20.59 11.02 12.68
C ARG A 282 22.06 11.44 12.75
N VAL A 283 22.56 12.06 11.70
CA VAL A 283 23.95 12.59 11.67
C VAL A 283 24.17 13.66 12.76
N LEU A 284 23.19 14.53 12.99
CA LEU A 284 23.26 15.59 13.99
C LEU A 284 23.32 15.04 15.41
N PHE A 285 22.58 13.97 15.70
CA PHE A 285 22.51 13.37 17.04
C PHE A 285 23.60 12.37 17.34
N THR A 286 24.37 11.93 16.34
CA THR A 286 25.40 10.89 16.49
C THR A 286 26.71 11.49 17.03
N ASP A 287 27.26 10.86 18.08
CA ASP A 287 28.60 11.15 18.56
C ASP A 287 29.64 10.58 17.60
N ARG A 288 30.32 11.46 16.88
CA ARG A 288 31.34 11.10 15.89
C ARG A 288 32.53 10.32 16.50
N THR A 289 32.79 10.48 17.80
CA THR A 289 33.85 9.74 18.47
C THR A 289 33.46 8.28 18.64
N VAL A 290 32.23 8.06 19.14
CA VAL A 290 31.67 6.70 19.30
C VAL A 290 31.51 6.02 17.94
N ALA A 291 31.05 6.74 16.91
CA ALA A 291 30.98 6.23 15.55
C ALA A 291 32.36 5.82 15.00
N GLY A 292 33.42 6.57 15.34
CA GLY A 292 34.80 6.22 15.01
C GLY A 292 35.26 4.93 15.71
N ASP A 293 34.98 4.81 17.00
CA ASP A 293 35.31 3.62 17.78
C ASP A 293 34.57 2.36 17.25
N LEU A 294 33.30 2.50 16.89
CA LEU A 294 32.51 1.44 16.24
C LEU A 294 33.12 1.03 14.90
N LYS A 295 33.43 2.00 14.05
CA LYS A 295 34.09 1.76 12.77
C LYS A 295 35.39 0.95 12.95
N ASP A 296 36.23 1.38 13.88
CA ASP A 296 37.50 0.71 14.17
C ASP A 296 37.31 -0.72 14.74
N LEU A 297 36.25 -0.91 15.55
CA LEU A 297 35.87 -2.21 16.09
C LEU A 297 35.42 -3.15 14.98
N LEU A 298 34.52 -2.74 14.11
CA LEU A 298 33.97 -3.54 13.01
C LEU A 298 35.04 -3.84 11.95
N HIS A 299 35.86 -2.87 11.58
CA HIS A 299 36.95 -3.05 10.61
C HIS A 299 38.00 -4.03 11.09
N ARG A 300 38.41 -3.99 12.38
CA ARG A 300 39.40 -4.91 12.96
C ARG A 300 38.92 -6.34 13.03
N ASN A 301 37.63 -6.60 13.05
CA ASN A 301 37.04 -7.93 13.18
C ASN A 301 36.49 -8.49 11.86
N ASP A 302 36.80 -7.85 10.74
CA ASP A 302 36.57 -8.33 9.38
C ASP A 302 35.09 -8.66 9.08
N VAL A 303 34.15 -7.83 9.61
CA VAL A 303 32.70 -8.03 9.51
C VAL A 303 32.16 -7.68 8.12
N ILE A 304 32.98 -7.02 7.29
CA ILE A 304 32.58 -6.48 5.97
C ILE A 304 32.00 -7.56 5.05
N ASP A 305 32.69 -8.72 4.95
CA ASP A 305 32.27 -9.81 4.05
C ASP A 305 30.92 -10.41 4.48
N GLU A 306 30.64 -10.47 5.79
CA GLU A 306 29.38 -10.97 6.31
C GLU A 306 28.24 -9.99 6.06
N LEU A 307 28.48 -8.69 6.24
CA LEU A 307 27.50 -7.63 5.97
C LEU A 307 27.23 -7.47 4.48
N ALA A 308 28.23 -7.66 3.62
CA ALA A 308 28.09 -7.59 2.17
C ALA A 308 27.40 -8.80 1.52
N SER A 309 27.17 -9.88 2.30
CA SER A 309 26.60 -11.12 1.77
C SER A 309 25.13 -10.92 1.37
N PRO A 310 24.74 -11.20 0.10
CA PRO A 310 23.36 -10.99 -0.35
C PRO A 310 22.40 -11.92 0.39
N ARG A 311 21.36 -11.36 0.99
CA ARG A 311 20.31 -12.10 1.71
C ARG A 311 18.97 -11.91 1.03
N LEU A 312 18.27 -13.01 0.81
CA LEU A 312 16.96 -13.03 0.18
C LEU A 312 15.83 -12.39 1.02
N THR A 313 16.10 -12.10 2.30
CA THR A 313 15.12 -11.60 3.27
C THR A 313 15.24 -10.11 3.57
N VAL A 314 16.30 -9.46 3.10
CA VAL A 314 16.58 -8.05 3.37
C VAL A 314 15.89 -7.17 2.32
N GLY A 315 15.14 -6.15 2.75
CA GLY A 315 14.49 -5.20 1.85
C GLY A 315 15.51 -4.36 1.04
N GLU A 316 15.03 -3.72 -0.02
CA GLU A 316 15.86 -2.93 -0.93
C GLU A 316 16.56 -1.76 -0.20
N GLN A 317 15.84 -1.07 0.70
CA GLN A 317 16.36 0.01 1.53
C GLN A 317 17.50 -0.48 2.45
N MET A 318 17.23 -1.52 3.23
CA MET A 318 18.23 -2.13 4.11
C MET A 318 19.48 -2.58 3.35
N SER A 319 19.31 -3.12 2.14
CA SER A 319 20.45 -3.51 1.28
C SER A 319 21.29 -2.30 0.86
N ALA A 320 20.66 -1.15 0.61
CA ALA A 320 21.36 0.11 0.28
C ALA A 320 22.13 0.66 1.50
N ASP A 321 21.52 0.61 2.68
CA ASP A 321 22.13 1.09 3.93
C ASP A 321 23.31 0.20 4.36
N LEU A 322 23.19 -1.13 4.24
CA LEU A 322 24.30 -2.06 4.46
C LEU A 322 25.43 -1.86 3.45
N SER A 323 25.11 -1.57 2.18
CA SER A 323 26.11 -1.22 1.17
C SER A 323 26.86 0.07 1.56
N THR A 324 26.13 1.08 2.00
CA THR A 324 26.70 2.35 2.49
C THR A 324 27.59 2.15 3.72
N LEU A 325 27.17 1.26 4.63
CA LEU A 325 27.96 0.90 5.81
C LEU A 325 29.25 0.17 5.42
N THR A 326 29.19 -0.83 4.55
CA THR A 326 30.36 -1.62 4.12
C THR A 326 31.38 -0.78 3.34
N ASP A 327 30.89 0.11 2.46
CA ASP A 327 31.73 1.08 1.74
C ASP A 327 32.41 2.03 2.73
N GLY A 328 31.67 2.57 3.68
CA GLY A 328 32.17 3.45 4.70
C GLY A 328 33.16 2.81 5.66
N LEU A 329 33.03 1.50 5.97
CA LEU A 329 34.01 0.74 6.73
C LEU A 329 35.37 0.67 6.02
N SER A 330 35.37 0.65 4.69
CA SER A 330 36.55 0.60 3.85
C SER A 330 37.24 1.95 3.66
N GLU A 331 36.53 3.06 3.90
CA GLU A 331 37.04 4.43 3.75
C GLU A 331 37.95 4.82 4.93
N SER A 332 38.86 5.78 4.72
CA SER A 332 39.75 6.28 5.79
C SER A 332 39.08 7.37 6.65
N ARG A 333 37.97 7.94 6.21
CA ARG A 333 37.25 9.04 6.89
C ARG A 333 35.83 8.61 7.28
N LEU A 334 35.28 9.22 8.31
CA LEU A 334 33.86 9.14 8.66
C LEU A 334 33.08 10.07 7.71
N SER A 335 32.29 9.49 6.82
CA SER A 335 31.36 10.25 5.99
C SER A 335 30.02 10.39 6.71
N ASP A 336 29.27 11.45 6.40
CA ASP A 336 27.94 11.65 7.01
C ASP A 336 26.97 10.52 6.60
N ARG A 337 27.12 9.96 5.39
CA ARG A 337 26.33 8.80 4.94
C ARG A 337 26.60 7.54 5.79
N PHE A 338 27.87 7.29 6.09
CA PHE A 338 28.23 6.19 6.98
C PHE A 338 27.67 6.38 8.39
N ILE A 339 27.73 7.61 8.92
CA ILE A 339 27.19 7.94 10.23
C ILE A 339 25.66 7.75 10.24
N GLY A 340 24.96 8.21 9.20
CA GLY A 340 23.52 8.03 9.06
C GLY A 340 23.11 6.55 9.03
N ALA A 341 23.79 5.74 8.22
CA ALA A 341 23.55 4.30 8.16
C ALA A 341 23.87 3.59 9.49
N LEU A 342 24.94 3.99 10.19
CA LEU A 342 25.30 3.43 11.48
C LEU A 342 24.32 3.80 12.61
N ALA A 343 23.64 4.94 12.47
CA ALA A 343 22.65 5.41 13.42
C ALA A 343 21.24 4.80 13.17
N ASP A 344 21.06 4.05 12.09
CA ASP A 344 19.83 3.33 11.81
C ASP A 344 19.72 2.08 12.70
N GLU A 345 18.57 1.92 13.39
CA GLU A 345 18.36 0.81 14.33
C GLU A 345 18.34 -0.55 13.64
N ASP A 346 17.74 -0.64 12.48
CA ASP A 346 17.67 -1.88 11.71
C ASP A 346 19.07 -2.30 11.25
N VAL A 347 19.91 -1.33 10.88
CA VAL A 347 21.33 -1.56 10.54
C VAL A 347 22.12 -2.01 11.77
N GLN A 348 21.86 -1.42 12.94
CA GLN A 348 22.50 -1.81 14.20
C GLN A 348 22.18 -3.27 14.57
N GLU A 349 20.88 -3.65 14.47
CA GLU A 349 20.43 -5.02 14.70
C GLU A 349 21.13 -6.00 13.75
N GLU A 350 21.18 -5.68 12.45
CA GLU A 350 21.83 -6.53 11.46
C GLU A 350 23.36 -6.66 11.70
N VAL A 351 24.01 -5.58 12.16
CA VAL A 351 25.43 -5.63 12.57
C VAL A 351 25.60 -6.56 13.76
N LEU A 352 24.76 -6.48 14.78
CA LEU A 352 24.82 -7.36 15.96
C LEU A 352 24.55 -8.82 15.55
N ASP A 353 23.59 -9.06 14.70
CA ASP A 353 23.30 -10.38 14.15
C ASP A 353 24.47 -10.94 13.32
N ALA A 354 25.14 -10.11 12.53
CA ALA A 354 26.34 -10.51 11.80
C ALA A 354 27.48 -10.91 12.74
N LEU A 355 27.69 -10.15 13.82
CA LEU A 355 28.67 -10.47 14.86
C LEU A 355 28.33 -11.77 15.59
N ALA A 356 27.06 -12.01 15.88
CA ALA A 356 26.60 -13.26 16.49
C ALA A 356 26.84 -14.47 15.56
N ARG A 357 26.59 -14.34 14.26
CA ARG A 357 26.87 -15.40 13.27
C ARG A 357 28.36 -15.73 13.13
N LEU A 358 29.19 -14.72 13.28
CA LEU A 358 30.64 -14.91 13.31
C LEU A 358 31.17 -15.46 14.65
N GLU A 359 30.26 -15.76 15.59
CA GLU A 359 30.58 -16.23 16.95
C GLU A 359 31.49 -15.26 17.74
N LEU A 360 31.43 -13.95 17.42
CA LEU A 360 32.25 -12.90 18.02
C LEU A 360 31.55 -12.24 19.24
N SER A 361 31.12 -13.05 20.21
CA SER A 361 30.30 -12.61 21.34
C SER A 361 30.90 -11.47 22.18
N GLU A 362 32.21 -11.39 22.29
CA GLU A 362 32.89 -10.29 23.00
C GLU A 362 32.82 -8.98 22.19
N VAL A 363 32.97 -9.07 20.87
CA VAL A 363 32.88 -7.93 19.95
C VAL A 363 31.44 -7.44 19.88
N GLU A 364 30.48 -8.37 19.80
CA GLU A 364 29.03 -8.10 19.86
C GLU A 364 28.67 -7.31 21.11
N ARG A 365 29.16 -7.72 22.29
CA ARG A 365 28.91 -7.00 23.54
C ARG A 365 29.54 -5.61 23.55
N GLN A 366 30.74 -5.45 22.99
CA GLN A 366 31.39 -4.13 22.86
C GLN A 366 30.63 -3.25 21.88
N ALA A 367 30.22 -3.77 20.73
CA ALA A 367 29.41 -3.07 19.75
C ALA A 367 28.07 -2.61 20.34
N SER A 368 27.35 -3.49 21.05
CA SER A 368 26.10 -3.16 21.74
C SER A 368 26.27 -2.02 22.77
N THR A 369 27.38 -2.00 23.50
CA THR A 369 27.68 -0.92 24.45
C THR A 369 27.95 0.40 23.73
N LEU A 370 28.66 0.37 22.60
CA LEU A 370 28.94 1.56 21.78
C LEU A 370 27.66 2.06 21.09
N PHE A 371 26.81 1.17 20.55
CA PHE A 371 25.53 1.56 20.00
C PHE A 371 24.63 2.26 21.03
N ALA A 372 24.57 1.76 22.27
CA ALA A 372 23.82 2.41 23.34
C ALA A 372 24.29 3.84 23.68
N GLY A 373 25.51 4.20 23.32
CA GLY A 373 26.10 5.53 23.49
C GLY A 373 26.24 6.33 22.21
N LEU A 374 25.83 5.78 21.06
CA LEU A 374 26.07 6.34 19.75
C LEU A 374 25.32 7.64 19.50
N ALA A 375 24.06 7.72 19.93
CA ALA A 375 23.22 8.88 19.72
C ALA A 375 22.52 9.34 21.01
N GLU A 376 22.29 10.65 21.13
CA GLU A 376 21.52 11.25 22.21
C GLU A 376 20.02 11.02 22.01
N PHE A 377 19.57 11.13 20.75
CA PHE A 377 18.18 10.98 20.34
C PHE A 377 18.05 9.95 19.22
N ARG A 378 16.90 9.29 19.23
CA ARG A 378 16.43 8.43 18.15
C ARG A 378 15.42 9.20 17.30
N VAL A 379 15.56 9.11 16.00
CA VAL A 379 14.63 9.69 15.02
C VAL A 379 13.86 8.57 14.38
N VAL A 380 12.55 8.62 14.48
CA VAL A 380 11.62 7.63 13.90
C VAL A 380 10.78 8.32 12.83
N ASP A 381 10.92 7.91 11.61
CA ASP A 381 10.16 8.34 10.44
C ASP A 381 8.78 7.68 10.38
N ILE A 382 7.94 7.99 11.37
CA ILE A 382 6.68 7.28 11.63
C ILE A 382 5.72 7.28 10.45
N LYS A 383 5.65 8.38 9.68
CA LYS A 383 4.75 8.48 8.53
C LYS A 383 5.22 7.60 7.37
N LYS A 384 6.52 7.62 7.07
CA LYS A 384 7.10 6.77 6.03
C LYS A 384 6.92 5.30 6.38
N GLN A 385 7.28 4.88 7.61
CA GLN A 385 7.09 3.51 8.08
C GLN A 385 5.62 3.08 8.03
N ALA A 386 4.68 3.95 8.42
CA ALA A 386 3.25 3.66 8.33
C ALA A 386 2.78 3.50 6.88
N LEU A 387 3.28 4.32 5.95
CA LEU A 387 2.97 4.22 4.53
C LEU A 387 3.56 2.93 3.91
N GLU A 388 4.79 2.59 4.23
CA GLU A 388 5.43 1.35 3.77
C GLU A 388 4.75 0.09 4.34
N ALA A 389 4.34 0.14 5.61
CA ALA A 389 3.54 -0.93 6.21
C ALA A 389 2.18 -1.07 5.51
N ALA A 390 1.53 0.06 5.17
CA ALA A 390 0.30 0.10 4.39
C ALA A 390 0.48 -0.55 3.02
N ASP A 391 1.57 -0.24 2.32
CA ASP A 391 1.87 -0.80 1.00
C ASP A 391 2.21 -2.29 1.07
N ARG A 392 2.94 -2.73 2.08
CA ARG A 392 3.22 -4.16 2.32
C ARG A 392 1.94 -4.96 2.58
N VAL A 393 1.05 -4.47 3.43
CA VAL A 393 -0.25 -5.13 3.69
C VAL A 393 -1.11 -5.11 2.44
N GLY A 394 -1.21 -3.96 1.75
CA GLY A 394 -1.96 -3.80 0.51
C GLY A 394 -1.47 -4.75 -0.59
N SER A 395 -0.16 -4.85 -0.80
CA SER A 395 0.44 -5.75 -1.80
C SER A 395 0.26 -7.22 -1.44
N GLY A 396 0.36 -7.58 -0.15
CA GLY A 396 0.12 -8.93 0.34
C GLY A 396 -1.32 -9.40 0.08
N VAL A 397 -2.30 -8.59 0.47
CA VAL A 397 -3.72 -8.86 0.22
C VAL A 397 -4.00 -8.94 -1.28
N THR A 398 -3.47 -8.01 -2.06
CA THR A 398 -3.62 -8.01 -3.52
C THR A 398 -3.03 -9.28 -4.15
N SER A 399 -1.86 -9.74 -3.70
CA SER A 399 -1.25 -10.97 -4.20
C SER A 399 -2.15 -12.19 -3.99
N ILE A 400 -2.83 -12.29 -2.86
CA ILE A 400 -3.82 -13.35 -2.59
C ILE A 400 -4.98 -13.26 -3.60
N PHE A 401 -5.53 -12.06 -3.82
CA PHE A 401 -6.61 -11.87 -4.80
C PHE A 401 -6.17 -12.16 -6.23
N ILE A 402 -4.92 -11.85 -6.59
CA ILE A 402 -4.36 -12.18 -7.92
C ILE A 402 -4.24 -13.68 -8.10
N VAL A 403 -3.73 -14.42 -7.11
CA VAL A 403 -3.65 -15.89 -7.19
C VAL A 403 -5.04 -16.50 -7.34
N MET A 404 -6.03 -16.02 -6.57
CA MET A 404 -7.43 -16.42 -6.73
C MET A 404 -7.99 -16.03 -8.12
N GLY A 405 -7.67 -14.83 -8.59
CA GLY A 405 -8.04 -14.34 -9.91
C GLY A 405 -7.42 -15.18 -11.03
N LEU A 406 -6.14 -15.56 -10.91
CA LEU A 406 -5.46 -16.42 -11.88
C LEU A 406 -6.13 -17.80 -11.99
N PHE A 407 -6.50 -18.40 -10.85
CA PHE A 407 -7.27 -19.65 -10.84
C PHE A 407 -8.61 -19.47 -11.55
N SER A 408 -9.32 -18.38 -11.27
CA SER A 408 -10.60 -18.07 -11.94
C SER A 408 -10.44 -17.84 -13.43
N ILE A 409 -9.34 -17.18 -13.86
CA ILE A 409 -9.01 -17.03 -15.29
C ILE A 409 -8.83 -18.41 -15.94
N MET A 410 -8.10 -19.31 -15.30
CA MET A 410 -7.87 -20.66 -15.82
C MET A 410 -9.20 -21.39 -16.05
N VAL A 411 -10.12 -21.32 -15.09
CA VAL A 411 -11.48 -21.87 -15.23
C VAL A 411 -12.26 -21.17 -16.34
N GLY A 412 -12.17 -19.83 -16.43
CA GLY A 412 -12.79 -19.03 -17.48
C GLY A 412 -12.28 -19.37 -18.87
N VAL A 413 -10.97 -19.53 -19.05
CA VAL A 413 -10.35 -19.98 -20.31
C VAL A 413 -10.88 -21.35 -20.73
N LEU A 414 -10.99 -22.27 -19.77
CA LEU A 414 -11.53 -23.63 -20.03
C LEU A 414 -13.01 -23.56 -20.44
N LEU A 415 -13.79 -22.72 -19.77
CA LEU A 415 -15.20 -22.51 -20.10
C LEU A 415 -15.37 -21.88 -21.49
N ILE A 416 -14.61 -20.84 -21.80
CA ILE A 416 -14.63 -20.17 -23.11
C ILE A 416 -14.25 -21.18 -24.19
N PHE A 417 -13.18 -21.94 -23.99
CA PHE A 417 -12.74 -22.97 -24.92
C PHE A 417 -13.85 -23.99 -25.17
N LEU A 418 -14.47 -24.53 -24.12
CA LEU A 418 -15.56 -25.48 -24.22
C LEU A 418 -16.76 -24.92 -25.00
N ILE A 419 -17.17 -23.67 -24.70
CA ILE A 419 -18.26 -22.99 -25.39
C ILE A 419 -17.95 -22.84 -26.89
N PHE A 420 -16.74 -22.41 -27.24
CA PHE A 420 -16.35 -22.26 -28.66
C PHE A 420 -16.29 -23.60 -29.39
N VAL A 421 -15.82 -24.67 -28.74
CA VAL A 421 -15.86 -26.03 -29.29
C VAL A 421 -17.28 -26.49 -29.52
N MET A 422 -18.20 -26.27 -28.58
CA MET A 422 -19.62 -26.57 -28.73
C MET A 422 -20.29 -25.76 -29.85
N LEU A 423 -19.99 -24.45 -29.93
CA LEU A 423 -20.49 -23.57 -30.98
C LEU A 423 -20.03 -24.03 -32.35
N ALA A 424 -18.77 -24.42 -32.47
CA ALA A 424 -18.22 -24.98 -33.69
C ALA A 424 -18.86 -26.31 -34.09
N ALA A 425 -19.10 -27.19 -33.11
CA ALA A 425 -19.80 -28.45 -33.34
C ALA A 425 -21.23 -28.22 -33.85
N ALA A 426 -21.95 -27.25 -33.28
CA ALA A 426 -23.29 -26.87 -33.70
C ALA A 426 -23.36 -26.29 -35.11
N ARG A 427 -22.25 -25.69 -35.59
CA ARG A 427 -22.15 -25.03 -36.93
C ARG A 427 -21.39 -25.88 -37.96
N ARG A 428 -21.08 -27.15 -37.71
CA ARG A 428 -20.28 -27.98 -38.61
C ARG A 428 -20.86 -28.03 -40.02
N SER A 429 -22.18 -28.20 -40.19
CA SER A 429 -22.84 -28.26 -41.49
C SER A 429 -22.79 -26.92 -42.24
N GLU A 430 -23.02 -25.80 -41.56
CA GLU A 430 -22.92 -24.46 -42.15
C GLU A 430 -21.50 -24.16 -42.65
N MET A 431 -20.49 -24.55 -41.87
CA MET A 431 -19.07 -24.39 -42.24
C MET A 431 -18.67 -25.32 -43.39
N GLY A 432 -19.21 -26.54 -43.40
CA GLY A 432 -19.02 -27.51 -44.51
C GLY A 432 -19.59 -26.97 -45.82
N MET A 433 -20.81 -26.43 -45.80
CA MET A 433 -21.43 -25.78 -46.94
C MET A 433 -20.65 -24.54 -47.43
N ALA A 434 -20.22 -23.66 -46.52
CA ALA A 434 -19.41 -22.48 -46.88
C ALA A 434 -18.09 -22.88 -47.58
N ARG A 435 -17.45 -23.97 -47.11
CA ARG A 435 -16.23 -24.50 -47.75
C ARG A 435 -16.52 -25.19 -49.10
N ALA A 436 -17.64 -25.88 -49.21
CA ALA A 436 -18.07 -26.50 -50.48
C ALA A 436 -18.32 -25.46 -51.58
N VAL A 437 -18.78 -24.25 -51.21
CA VAL A 437 -18.96 -23.08 -52.13
C VAL A 437 -17.67 -22.31 -52.37
N GLY A 438 -16.51 -22.74 -51.77
CA GLY A 438 -15.19 -22.17 -52.06
C GLY A 438 -14.59 -21.24 -50.99
N ALA A 439 -15.19 -21.15 -49.79
CA ALA A 439 -14.60 -20.40 -48.72
C ALA A 439 -13.27 -21.03 -48.26
N LYS A 440 -12.21 -20.20 -48.16
CA LYS A 440 -10.87 -20.63 -47.67
C LYS A 440 -10.92 -20.81 -46.13
N ARG A 441 -10.02 -21.64 -45.57
CA ARG A 441 -9.89 -21.84 -44.11
C ARG A 441 -9.73 -20.53 -43.36
N ARG A 442 -8.93 -19.61 -43.91
CA ARG A 442 -8.69 -18.28 -43.32
C ARG A 442 -9.98 -17.46 -43.17
N HIS A 443 -10.95 -17.60 -44.06
CA HIS A 443 -12.22 -16.86 -43.99
C HIS A 443 -13.08 -17.35 -42.80
N LEU A 444 -13.05 -18.66 -42.52
CA LEU A 444 -13.74 -19.22 -41.34
C LEU A 444 -13.09 -18.75 -40.04
N VAL A 445 -11.74 -18.79 -39.96
CA VAL A 445 -11.01 -18.28 -38.80
C VAL A 445 -11.34 -16.80 -38.55
N GLN A 446 -11.33 -15.98 -39.60
CA GLN A 446 -11.66 -14.54 -39.51
C GLN A 446 -13.08 -14.33 -39.01
N MET A 447 -14.06 -15.09 -39.50
CA MET A 447 -15.46 -14.98 -39.05
C MET A 447 -15.59 -15.27 -37.56
N PHE A 448 -14.96 -16.35 -37.06
CA PHE A 448 -14.95 -16.68 -35.63
C PHE A 448 -14.20 -15.66 -34.78
N LEU A 449 -13.08 -15.15 -35.31
CA LEU A 449 -12.29 -14.12 -34.63
C LEU A 449 -13.08 -12.82 -34.47
N PHE A 450 -13.80 -12.37 -35.51
CA PHE A 450 -14.64 -11.17 -35.42
C PHE A 450 -15.82 -11.34 -34.46
N GLU A 451 -16.47 -12.50 -34.49
CA GLU A 451 -17.56 -12.84 -33.58
C GLU A 451 -17.04 -12.89 -32.14
N GLY A 452 -15.91 -13.57 -31.90
CA GLY A 452 -15.28 -13.68 -30.59
C GLY A 452 -14.78 -12.33 -30.05
N THR A 453 -14.18 -11.50 -30.92
CA THR A 453 -13.75 -10.14 -30.54
C THR A 453 -14.92 -9.26 -30.13
N ALA A 454 -16.05 -9.34 -30.85
CA ALA A 454 -17.25 -8.58 -30.50
C ALA A 454 -17.83 -9.00 -29.13
N TYR A 455 -17.87 -10.32 -28.87
CA TYR A 455 -18.28 -10.84 -27.57
C TYR A 455 -17.32 -10.37 -26.46
N SER A 456 -16.02 -10.46 -26.69
CA SER A 456 -15.00 -10.08 -25.70
C SER A 456 -15.05 -8.61 -25.35
N LEU A 457 -15.17 -7.71 -26.35
CA LEU A 457 -15.27 -6.27 -26.10
C LEU A 457 -16.49 -5.91 -25.26
N MET A 458 -17.65 -6.48 -25.59
CA MET A 458 -18.88 -6.25 -24.84
C MET A 458 -18.81 -6.82 -23.43
N SER A 459 -18.44 -8.10 -23.31
CA SER A 459 -18.42 -8.80 -22.02
C SER A 459 -17.32 -8.26 -21.11
N GLY A 460 -16.16 -7.89 -21.67
CA GLY A 460 -15.07 -7.28 -20.92
C GLY A 460 -15.47 -5.94 -20.31
N ALA A 461 -16.10 -5.06 -21.09
CA ALA A 461 -16.57 -3.77 -20.58
C ALA A 461 -17.63 -3.94 -19.46
N ILE A 462 -18.62 -4.81 -19.69
CA ILE A 462 -19.65 -5.10 -18.68
C ILE A 462 -19.01 -5.77 -17.46
N GLY A 463 -18.04 -6.69 -17.67
CA GLY A 463 -17.34 -7.39 -16.61
C GLY A 463 -16.56 -6.46 -15.70
N VAL A 464 -15.85 -5.46 -16.26
CA VAL A 464 -15.14 -4.45 -15.46
C VAL A 464 -16.11 -3.62 -14.62
N VAL A 465 -17.19 -3.11 -15.21
CA VAL A 465 -18.17 -2.29 -14.48
C VAL A 465 -18.81 -3.09 -13.34
N LEU A 466 -19.24 -4.31 -13.62
CA LEU A 466 -19.83 -5.19 -12.59
C LEU A 466 -18.77 -5.63 -11.55
N GLY A 467 -17.52 -5.80 -11.95
CA GLY A 467 -16.41 -6.14 -11.06
C GLY A 467 -16.10 -5.02 -10.07
N LEU A 468 -16.05 -3.77 -10.53
CA LEU A 468 -15.91 -2.61 -9.64
C LEU A 468 -17.11 -2.46 -8.70
N GLY A 469 -18.33 -2.72 -9.20
CA GLY A 469 -19.52 -2.77 -8.35
C GLY A 469 -19.47 -3.88 -7.30
N ALA A 470 -18.96 -5.05 -7.65
CA ALA A 470 -18.74 -6.14 -6.71
C ALA A 470 -17.68 -5.79 -5.65
N SER A 471 -16.58 -5.13 -6.05
CA SER A 471 -15.58 -4.61 -5.12
C SER A 471 -16.18 -3.63 -4.12
N ALA A 472 -17.01 -2.68 -4.57
CA ALA A 472 -17.71 -1.75 -3.66
C ALA A 472 -18.59 -2.49 -2.63
N ILE A 473 -19.26 -3.56 -3.05
CA ILE A 473 -20.06 -4.41 -2.15
C ILE A 473 -19.15 -5.14 -1.16
N ILE A 474 -18.00 -5.67 -1.60
CA ILE A 474 -17.02 -6.34 -0.73
C ILE A 474 -16.53 -5.36 0.34
N VAL A 475 -16.14 -4.14 -0.03
CA VAL A 475 -15.71 -3.08 0.90
C VAL A 475 -16.82 -2.72 1.89
N TYR A 476 -18.06 -2.57 1.42
CA TYR A 476 -19.20 -2.30 2.30
C TYR A 476 -19.44 -3.42 3.32
N VAL A 477 -19.37 -4.67 2.88
CA VAL A 477 -19.53 -5.85 3.77
C VAL A 477 -18.36 -5.95 4.74
N ALA A 478 -17.12 -5.71 4.26
CA ALA A 478 -15.93 -5.69 5.11
C ALA A 478 -16.06 -4.64 6.23
N ASN A 479 -16.50 -3.42 5.93
CA ASN A 479 -16.74 -2.39 6.95
C ASN A 479 -17.76 -2.85 8.01
N ARG A 480 -18.84 -3.52 7.60
CA ARG A 480 -19.83 -4.06 8.54
C ARG A 480 -19.26 -5.13 9.47
N ILE A 481 -18.33 -5.93 8.99
CA ILE A 481 -17.65 -6.98 9.79
C ILE A 481 -16.62 -6.35 10.73
N LEU A 482 -15.84 -5.39 10.23
CA LEU A 482 -14.81 -4.69 11.02
C LEU A 482 -15.43 -3.88 12.17
N GLN A 483 -16.50 -3.17 11.93
CA GLN A 483 -17.23 -2.39 12.94
C GLN A 483 -18.06 -3.24 13.90
N GLY A 484 -18.24 -4.55 13.62
CA GLY A 484 -19.02 -5.47 14.46
C GLY A 484 -18.31 -6.04 15.69
N GLY A 485 -17.14 -5.54 16.07
CA GLY A 485 -16.52 -5.80 17.39
C GLY A 485 -15.82 -7.15 17.56
N GLY A 486 -15.33 -7.80 16.50
CA GLY A 486 -14.68 -9.12 16.64
C GLY A 486 -13.35 -9.30 15.90
N SER A 487 -12.86 -8.28 15.21
CA SER A 487 -11.79 -8.44 14.21
C SER A 487 -10.38 -8.03 14.69
N GLY A 488 -10.24 -7.43 15.88
CA GLY A 488 -8.95 -6.87 16.33
C GLY A 488 -8.44 -5.69 15.49
N ALA A 489 -9.26 -5.19 14.55
CA ALA A 489 -8.98 -3.94 13.85
C ALA A 489 -9.24 -2.74 14.78
N PRO A 490 -8.50 -1.63 14.62
CA PRO A 490 -8.80 -0.41 15.34
C PRO A 490 -10.28 -0.02 15.14
N GLU A 491 -10.98 0.38 16.20
CA GLU A 491 -12.43 0.67 16.16
C GLU A 491 -12.81 1.71 15.11
N ASN A 492 -11.89 2.59 14.75
CA ASN A 492 -12.06 3.66 13.77
C ASN A 492 -11.52 3.34 12.36
N PHE A 493 -11.14 2.09 12.08
CA PHE A 493 -10.68 1.74 10.74
C PHE A 493 -11.87 1.65 9.76
N VAL A 494 -11.98 2.62 8.87
CA VAL A 494 -13.01 2.66 7.83
C VAL A 494 -12.35 2.42 6.46
N MET A 495 -12.82 1.37 5.78
CA MET A 495 -12.42 1.13 4.39
C MET A 495 -13.24 2.01 3.45
N VAL A 496 -12.55 2.75 2.58
CA VAL A 496 -13.15 3.58 1.54
C VAL A 496 -13.07 2.87 0.19
N ALA A 497 -14.19 2.82 -0.55
CA ALA A 497 -14.18 2.28 -1.91
C ALA A 497 -13.44 3.25 -2.83
N HIS A 498 -12.21 2.91 -3.19
CA HIS A 498 -11.36 3.67 -4.09
C HIS A 498 -10.95 2.80 -5.29
N PHE A 499 -11.08 3.34 -6.50
CA PHE A 499 -10.78 2.60 -7.73
C PHE A 499 -9.80 3.40 -8.58
N GLU A 500 -8.66 2.83 -8.86
CA GLU A 500 -7.72 3.40 -9.79
C GLU A 500 -8.09 3.04 -11.25
N ILE A 501 -8.06 4.04 -12.12
CA ILE A 501 -8.30 3.83 -13.55
C ILE A 501 -7.26 2.87 -14.14
N ARG A 502 -6.02 2.91 -13.65
CA ARG A 502 -4.93 2.00 -14.06
C ARG A 502 -5.32 0.54 -13.84
N SER A 503 -5.81 0.21 -12.68
CA SER A 503 -6.25 -1.16 -12.31
C SER A 503 -7.41 -1.64 -13.18
N ALA A 504 -8.37 -0.77 -13.50
CA ALA A 504 -9.48 -1.08 -14.40
C ALA A 504 -8.98 -1.36 -15.84
N ILE A 505 -8.02 -0.57 -16.34
CA ILE A 505 -7.39 -0.77 -17.66
C ILE A 505 -6.63 -2.10 -17.69
N VAL A 506 -5.83 -2.40 -16.67
CA VAL A 506 -5.07 -3.66 -16.55
C VAL A 506 -6.01 -4.85 -16.55
N ALA A 507 -7.08 -4.82 -15.72
CA ALA A 507 -8.08 -5.88 -15.67
C ALA A 507 -8.76 -6.10 -17.03
N TYR A 508 -9.15 -5.02 -17.71
CA TYR A 508 -9.75 -5.09 -19.02
C TYR A 508 -8.79 -5.66 -20.07
N CYS A 509 -7.57 -5.13 -20.17
CA CYS A 509 -6.58 -5.54 -21.15
C CYS A 509 -6.16 -7.00 -20.95
N LEU A 510 -5.92 -7.42 -19.70
CA LEU A 510 -5.55 -8.78 -19.36
C LEU A 510 -6.68 -9.76 -19.72
N GLY A 511 -7.93 -9.46 -19.33
CA GLY A 511 -9.11 -10.23 -19.70
C GLY A 511 -9.27 -10.35 -21.22
N MET A 512 -9.07 -9.25 -21.95
CA MET A 512 -9.17 -9.21 -23.41
C MET A 512 -8.06 -10.01 -24.10
N VAL A 513 -6.81 -9.88 -23.69
CA VAL A 513 -5.67 -10.61 -24.28
C VAL A 513 -5.86 -12.12 -24.11
N ILE A 514 -6.24 -12.55 -22.92
CA ILE A 514 -6.49 -13.96 -22.62
C ILE A 514 -7.67 -14.48 -23.46
N THR A 515 -8.76 -13.73 -23.51
CA THR A 515 -9.96 -14.14 -24.26
C THR A 515 -9.68 -14.21 -25.77
N LEU A 516 -9.04 -13.19 -26.34
CA LEU A 516 -8.67 -13.17 -27.76
C LEU A 516 -7.70 -14.31 -28.11
N GLY A 517 -6.74 -14.61 -27.24
CA GLY A 517 -5.87 -15.77 -27.37
C GLY A 517 -6.65 -17.08 -27.40
N THR A 518 -7.55 -17.27 -26.46
CA THR A 518 -8.40 -18.47 -26.37
C THR A 518 -9.32 -18.62 -27.58
N VAL A 519 -9.94 -17.52 -28.04
CA VAL A 519 -10.77 -17.48 -29.24
C VAL A 519 -9.94 -17.81 -30.48
N GLY A 520 -8.74 -17.24 -30.59
CA GLY A 520 -7.82 -17.49 -31.72
C GLY A 520 -7.42 -18.97 -31.83
N VAL A 521 -7.04 -19.58 -30.69
CA VAL A 521 -6.69 -21.00 -30.60
C VAL A 521 -7.90 -21.88 -30.97
N SER A 522 -9.06 -21.59 -30.40
CA SER A 522 -10.30 -22.32 -30.68
C SER A 522 -10.71 -22.22 -32.14
N ALA A 523 -10.66 -21.00 -32.73
CA ALA A 523 -10.98 -20.77 -34.13
C ALA A 523 -10.03 -21.54 -35.06
N TYR A 524 -8.74 -21.59 -34.74
CA TYR A 524 -7.75 -22.35 -35.51
C TYR A 524 -8.03 -23.85 -35.46
N GLN A 525 -8.28 -24.44 -34.30
CA GLN A 525 -8.58 -25.85 -34.13
C GLN A 525 -9.84 -26.24 -34.92
N VAL A 526 -10.88 -25.40 -34.82
CA VAL A 526 -12.15 -25.63 -35.55
C VAL A 526 -11.97 -25.55 -37.06
N SER A 527 -11.06 -24.69 -37.56
CA SER A 527 -10.80 -24.56 -39.00
C SER A 527 -10.19 -25.81 -39.63
N GLN A 528 -9.63 -26.73 -38.83
CA GLN A 528 -9.01 -27.97 -39.30
C GLN A 528 -10.02 -29.12 -39.55
N LEU A 529 -11.31 -28.89 -39.34
CA LEU A 529 -12.35 -29.90 -39.57
C LEU A 529 -12.35 -30.40 -41.02
N ASN A 530 -12.51 -31.72 -41.20
CA ASN A 530 -12.62 -32.36 -42.50
C ASN A 530 -14.00 -32.05 -43.12
N ILE A 531 -14.02 -31.58 -44.39
CA ILE A 531 -15.24 -31.14 -45.09
C ILE A 531 -16.22 -32.29 -45.25
N VAL A 532 -15.73 -33.48 -45.60
CA VAL A 532 -16.58 -34.66 -45.87
C VAL A 532 -17.30 -35.13 -44.63
N SER A 533 -16.60 -35.18 -43.49
CA SER A 533 -17.23 -35.56 -42.22
C SER A 533 -18.17 -34.48 -41.70
N ALA A 534 -17.88 -33.18 -41.96
CA ALA A 534 -18.73 -32.07 -41.58
C ALA A 534 -20.05 -32.02 -42.35
N VAL A 535 -20.05 -32.34 -43.67
CA VAL A 535 -21.26 -32.35 -44.49
C VAL A 535 -22.12 -33.63 -44.24
N ARG A 536 -21.48 -34.79 -43.99
CA ARG A 536 -22.17 -36.06 -43.74
C ARG A 536 -22.61 -36.26 -42.28
N GLY A 537 -22.31 -35.36 -41.37
CA GLY A 537 -22.68 -35.46 -39.95
C GLY A 537 -22.00 -36.63 -39.21
N LEU A 538 -20.92 -37.19 -39.75
CA LEU A 538 -20.22 -38.31 -39.14
C LEU A 538 -19.46 -37.88 -37.90
N PRO A 539 -19.52 -38.65 -36.80
CA PRO A 539 -18.72 -38.38 -35.61
C PRO A 539 -17.23 -38.54 -35.95
N THR A 540 -16.46 -37.48 -35.97
CA THR A 540 -15.01 -37.54 -36.05
C THR A 540 -14.42 -37.65 -34.66
N PRO A 541 -13.53 -38.64 -34.39
CA PRO A 541 -12.77 -38.63 -33.15
C PRO A 541 -11.97 -37.33 -33.10
N VAL A 542 -12.11 -36.60 -31.99
CA VAL A 542 -11.25 -35.45 -31.71
C VAL A 542 -9.85 -36.03 -31.52
N ARG A 543 -9.03 -36.02 -32.55
CA ARG A 543 -7.60 -36.22 -32.36
C ARG A 543 -7.09 -34.96 -31.64
N LEU A 544 -6.86 -35.11 -30.35
CA LEU A 544 -5.96 -34.25 -29.60
C LEU A 544 -4.59 -34.47 -30.25
N SER A 545 -4.30 -33.70 -31.30
CA SER A 545 -2.98 -33.68 -31.92
C SER A 545 -2.02 -33.22 -30.83
N GLU A 546 -1.02 -34.02 -30.53
CA GLU A 546 0.14 -33.62 -29.73
C GLU A 546 0.94 -32.52 -30.46
N THR A 547 0.31 -31.38 -30.69
CA THR A 547 1.00 -30.23 -31.25
C THR A 547 1.78 -29.56 -30.13
N PRO A 548 3.12 -29.46 -30.23
CA PRO A 548 3.90 -28.76 -29.22
C PRO A 548 3.37 -27.33 -29.07
N PHE A 549 3.26 -26.88 -27.84
CA PHE A 549 2.74 -25.56 -27.41
C PHE A 549 3.22 -24.38 -28.28
N ARG A 550 4.41 -24.48 -28.87
CA ARG A 550 4.97 -23.53 -29.85
C ARG A 550 4.11 -23.33 -31.11
N TYR A 551 3.39 -24.36 -31.58
CA TYR A 551 2.50 -24.24 -32.73
C TYR A 551 1.15 -23.64 -32.40
N VAL A 552 0.71 -23.77 -31.15
CA VAL A 552 -0.53 -23.19 -30.63
C VAL A 552 -0.34 -21.67 -30.48
N LEU A 553 0.81 -21.22 -29.95
CA LEU A 553 1.10 -19.81 -29.72
C LEU A 553 1.42 -19.03 -31.03
N PHE A 554 2.19 -19.64 -31.93
CA PHE A 554 2.66 -18.98 -33.16
C PHE A 554 1.94 -19.41 -34.45
N GLY A 555 1.06 -20.39 -34.36
CA GLY A 555 0.27 -20.89 -35.48
C GLY A 555 -0.63 -19.84 -36.14
N PRO A 556 -1.40 -19.05 -35.34
CA PRO A 556 -2.21 -17.95 -35.88
C PRO A 556 -1.37 -16.88 -36.57
N LEU A 557 -0.19 -16.55 -36.03
CA LEU A 557 0.73 -15.55 -36.57
C LEU A 557 1.35 -16.01 -37.90
N ARG A 558 1.72 -17.31 -38.05
CA ARG A 558 2.24 -17.89 -39.30
C ARG A 558 1.18 -18.04 -40.39
N ALA A 559 -0.07 -18.33 -40.01
CA ALA A 559 -1.18 -18.35 -40.99
C ALA A 559 -1.52 -16.95 -41.51
N PHE A 560 -1.04 -15.91 -40.85
CA PHE A 560 -1.23 -14.49 -41.16
C PHE A 560 -0.18 -13.97 -42.18
N VAL A 561 1.06 -14.44 -42.08
CA VAL A 561 2.21 -13.99 -42.93
C VAL A 561 2.27 -14.72 -44.27
N ARG A 562 1.55 -15.81 -44.48
CA ARG A 562 1.38 -16.49 -45.79
C ARG A 562 -0.02 -16.26 -46.35
#